data_6a0758c7f7981cc451fe37ec31e706b1
#
_entry.id   6a0758c7f7981cc451fe37ec31e706b1
#
_cell.length_a   1.000
_cell.length_b   1.000
_cell.length_c   1.000
_cell.angle_alpha   90.00
_cell.angle_beta   90.00
_cell.angle_gamma   90.00
#
_symmetry.space_group_name_H-M   'P 1'
#
loop_
_entity.id
_entity.type
_entity.pdbx_description
1 polymer ?
#
loop_
_entity_poly.entity_id
_entity_poly.type
_entity_poly.pdbx_seq_one_letter_code
_entity_poly.pdbx_strand_id
1 'polypeptide(L)'
;GPLQKKRMVIGNSYMVYVHLDEESYRLVASAKVEHYLNEQPRGYKHGQEVDLLVWQKTDLGFKVIVDNQYPGLIYEDQVFQYVHTGDRLKGYISTVRRDGKIDCTLQPTGQQHAEGFAEVLLQYLKDNGGVCDLGDKSEAEDIKRRFQVSKKVYKRAVGDLYKRHLITVDPLSIRLVK
;
A
#
# COMPACT_ATOMS: atom_id res chain seq x y z
N GLY A 1 10.66 -23.32 -19.78
CA GLY A 1 11.71 -23.03 -20.75
C GLY A 1 12.99 -22.56 -20.06
N PRO A 2 14.16 -22.57 -20.70
CA PRO A 2 15.47 -22.27 -20.08
C PRO A 2 15.60 -20.85 -19.52
N LEU A 3 14.66 -19.96 -19.76
CA LEU A 3 14.66 -18.56 -19.31
C LEU A 3 13.93 -18.31 -17.97
N GLN A 4 13.34 -19.34 -17.37
CA GLN A 4 12.60 -19.20 -16.12
C GLN A 4 13.53 -19.40 -14.94
N LYS A 5 14.03 -18.31 -14.34
CA LYS A 5 14.99 -18.34 -13.23
C LYS A 5 14.38 -18.78 -11.87
N LYS A 6 13.06 -18.71 -11.70
CA LYS A 6 12.37 -19.18 -10.50
C LYS A 6 11.45 -20.34 -10.84
N ARG A 7 11.60 -21.45 -10.14
CA ARG A 7 10.73 -22.61 -10.27
C ARG A 7 9.36 -22.27 -9.68
N MET A 8 8.30 -22.48 -10.45
CA MET A 8 6.94 -22.36 -9.95
C MET A 8 6.67 -23.51 -8.97
N VAL A 9 6.01 -23.20 -7.86
CA VAL A 9 5.65 -24.17 -6.82
C VAL A 9 4.18 -24.53 -7.02
N ILE A 10 3.89 -25.83 -7.02
CA ILE A 10 2.52 -26.36 -7.16
C ILE A 10 1.68 -25.83 -5.98
N GLY A 11 0.46 -25.37 -6.28
CA GLY A 11 -0.46 -24.80 -5.29
C GLY A 11 -0.36 -23.28 -5.14
N ASN A 12 0.66 -22.65 -5.71
CA ASN A 12 0.77 -21.19 -5.70
C ASN A 12 0.18 -20.56 -6.96
N SER A 13 -0.40 -19.37 -6.81
CA SER A 13 -0.89 -18.55 -7.92
C SER A 13 0.20 -17.60 -8.41
N TYR A 14 0.33 -17.48 -9.72
CA TYR A 14 1.31 -16.61 -10.37
C TYR A 14 0.63 -15.71 -11.40
N MET A 15 1.02 -14.45 -11.42
CA MET A 15 0.64 -13.55 -12.51
C MET A 15 1.52 -13.85 -13.71
N VAL A 16 0.89 -13.99 -14.87
CA VAL A 16 1.58 -14.22 -16.14
C VAL A 16 1.01 -13.30 -17.22
N TYR A 17 1.86 -12.91 -18.14
CA TYR A 17 1.46 -12.25 -19.37
C TYR A 17 1.29 -13.31 -20.48
N VAL A 18 0.11 -13.34 -21.10
CA VAL A 18 -0.19 -14.26 -22.21
C VAL A 18 -0.04 -13.53 -23.52
N HIS A 19 0.77 -14.05 -24.41
CA HIS A 19 0.98 -13.48 -25.74
C HIS A 19 1.13 -14.57 -26.80
N LEU A 20 0.95 -14.19 -28.06
CA LEU A 20 1.26 -15.04 -29.20
C LEU A 20 2.78 -15.03 -29.42
N ASP A 21 3.37 -16.21 -29.45
CA ASP A 21 4.76 -16.39 -29.86
C ASP A 21 4.84 -16.34 -31.40
N GLU A 22 5.59 -15.37 -31.92
CA GLU A 22 5.64 -15.10 -33.36
C GLU A 22 6.35 -16.20 -34.17
N GLU A 23 7.22 -16.98 -33.50
CA GLU A 23 7.93 -18.08 -34.18
C GLU A 23 7.09 -19.36 -34.26
N SER A 24 6.40 -19.71 -33.16
CA SER A 24 5.65 -20.96 -33.06
C SER A 24 4.14 -20.81 -33.36
N TYR A 25 3.66 -19.55 -33.44
CA TYR A 25 2.22 -19.19 -33.54
C TYR A 25 1.35 -19.81 -32.43
N ARG A 26 1.93 -20.00 -31.23
CA ARG A 26 1.23 -20.56 -30.07
C ARG A 26 1.06 -19.48 -28.98
N LEU A 27 -0.02 -19.61 -28.23
CA LEU A 27 -0.18 -18.84 -27.02
C LEU A 27 0.83 -19.32 -25.96
N VAL A 28 1.63 -18.40 -25.48
CA VAL A 28 2.61 -18.65 -24.41
C VAL A 28 2.36 -17.72 -23.23
N ALA A 29 2.67 -18.20 -22.04
CA ALA A 29 2.55 -17.43 -20.79
C ALA A 29 3.94 -17.16 -20.21
N SER A 30 4.22 -15.90 -19.94
CA SER A 30 5.48 -15.46 -19.34
C SER A 30 5.26 -14.89 -17.94
N ALA A 31 6.00 -15.40 -16.95
CA ALA A 31 6.04 -14.83 -15.62
C ALA A 31 6.90 -13.55 -15.52
N LYS A 32 7.60 -13.19 -16.59
CA LYS A 32 8.39 -11.96 -16.70
C LYS A 32 7.49 -10.79 -17.15
N VAL A 33 6.47 -10.49 -16.35
CA VAL A 33 5.46 -9.49 -16.67
C VAL A 33 6.06 -8.12 -16.95
N GLU A 34 7.14 -7.74 -16.23
CA GLU A 34 7.82 -6.44 -16.41
C GLU A 34 8.28 -6.16 -17.84
N HIS A 35 8.66 -7.19 -18.62
CA HIS A 35 9.10 -7.01 -20.01
C HIS A 35 7.99 -6.55 -20.96
N TYR A 36 6.75 -6.66 -20.55
CA TYR A 36 5.58 -6.30 -21.35
C TYR A 36 4.91 -5.01 -20.86
N LEU A 37 5.49 -4.34 -19.87
CA LEU A 37 5.01 -3.07 -19.36
C LEU A 37 5.77 -1.91 -20.01
N ASN A 38 5.10 -0.78 -20.12
CA ASN A 38 5.69 0.44 -20.67
C ASN A 38 6.71 1.01 -19.65
N GLU A 39 7.85 1.48 -20.17
CA GLU A 39 8.94 2.00 -19.33
C GLU A 39 8.89 3.51 -19.09
N GLN A 40 8.02 4.24 -19.80
CA GLN A 40 7.97 5.70 -19.75
C GLN A 40 6.56 6.21 -19.40
N PRO A 41 6.21 6.24 -18.12
CA PRO A 41 4.93 6.80 -17.69
C PRO A 41 4.91 8.31 -17.94
N ARG A 42 3.89 8.79 -18.65
CA ARG A 42 3.70 10.21 -18.94
C ARG A 42 2.38 10.71 -18.40
N GLY A 43 2.37 11.95 -17.91
CA GLY A 43 1.14 12.63 -17.51
C GLY A 43 0.63 12.32 -16.11
N TYR A 44 1.27 11.42 -15.36
CA TYR A 44 0.89 11.15 -13.97
C TYR A 44 1.32 12.28 -13.04
N LYS A 45 0.44 12.63 -12.12
CA LYS A 45 0.67 13.65 -11.09
C LYS A 45 0.66 13.02 -9.71
N HIS A 46 1.43 13.62 -8.79
CA HIS A 46 1.37 13.26 -7.38
C HIS A 46 -0.07 13.36 -6.85
N GLY A 47 -0.52 12.34 -6.12
CA GLY A 47 -1.87 12.25 -5.58
C GLY A 47 -2.96 11.83 -6.58
N GLN A 48 -2.63 11.61 -7.85
CA GLN A 48 -3.58 11.13 -8.84
C GLN A 48 -4.05 9.71 -8.50
N GLU A 49 -5.38 9.49 -8.50
CA GLU A 49 -5.96 8.15 -8.37
C GLU A 49 -5.73 7.33 -9.64
N VAL A 50 -5.38 6.06 -9.45
CA VAL A 50 -5.09 5.10 -10.51
C VAL A 50 -5.58 3.71 -10.15
N ASP A 51 -5.75 2.86 -11.15
CA ASP A 51 -6.02 1.43 -10.98
C ASP A 51 -4.72 0.65 -10.77
N LEU A 52 -4.69 -0.18 -9.74
CA LEU A 52 -3.55 -1.02 -9.39
C LEU A 52 -3.91 -2.49 -9.48
N LEU A 53 -3.10 -3.27 -10.19
CA LEU A 53 -3.16 -4.73 -10.18
C LEU A 53 -1.93 -5.27 -9.46
N VAL A 54 -2.12 -5.92 -8.33
CA VAL A 54 -1.02 -6.52 -7.55
C VAL A 54 -0.54 -7.78 -8.24
N TRP A 55 0.74 -7.85 -8.60
CA TRP A 55 1.25 -8.99 -9.33
C TRP A 55 2.37 -9.78 -8.63
N GLN A 56 3.06 -9.19 -7.66
CA GLN A 56 4.09 -9.90 -6.91
C GLN A 56 4.36 -9.25 -5.54
N LYS A 57 4.46 -10.06 -4.47
CA LYS A 57 5.02 -9.62 -3.19
C LYS A 57 6.55 -9.69 -3.23
N THR A 58 7.22 -8.69 -2.66
CA THR A 58 8.69 -8.61 -2.50
C THR A 58 9.05 -8.19 -1.08
N ASP A 59 10.32 -8.21 -0.73
CA ASP A 59 10.81 -7.75 0.58
C ASP A 59 10.58 -6.25 0.81
N LEU A 60 10.47 -5.45 -0.26
CA LEU A 60 10.20 -4.00 -0.18
C LEU A 60 8.72 -3.67 -0.11
N GLY A 61 7.84 -4.60 -0.49
CA GLY A 61 6.41 -4.38 -0.59
C GLY A 61 5.78 -5.13 -1.76
N PHE A 62 4.82 -4.51 -2.42
CA PHE A 62 4.06 -5.13 -3.50
C PHE A 62 4.35 -4.48 -4.83
N LYS A 63 4.80 -5.28 -5.79
CA LYS A 63 4.85 -4.84 -7.18
C LYS A 63 3.43 -4.80 -7.75
N VAL A 64 3.11 -3.70 -8.41
CA VAL A 64 1.81 -3.45 -9.01
C VAL A 64 1.94 -3.05 -10.46
N ILE A 65 0.87 -3.24 -11.22
CA ILE A 65 0.72 -2.69 -12.57
C ILE A 65 -0.25 -1.53 -12.46
N VAL A 66 0.21 -0.34 -12.82
CA VAL A 66 -0.57 0.90 -12.81
C VAL A 66 -1.30 1.02 -14.14
N ASP A 67 -2.63 1.20 -14.08
CA ASP A 67 -3.53 1.37 -15.24
C ASP A 67 -3.32 0.30 -16.33
N ASN A 68 -2.97 -0.93 -15.93
CA ASN A 68 -2.63 -2.07 -16.80
C ASN A 68 -1.43 -1.81 -17.76
N GLN A 69 -0.60 -0.80 -17.52
CA GLN A 69 0.43 -0.37 -18.46
C GLN A 69 1.83 -0.21 -17.86
N TYR A 70 1.93 0.28 -16.62
CA TYR A 70 3.22 0.72 -16.07
C TYR A 70 3.62 -0.05 -14.82
N PRO A 71 4.92 -0.34 -14.62
CA PRO A 71 5.40 -0.97 -13.41
C PRO A 71 5.36 0.01 -12.23
N GLY A 72 4.81 -0.43 -11.11
CA GLY A 72 4.75 0.32 -9.87
C GLY A 72 5.13 -0.50 -8.65
N LEU A 73 5.33 0.20 -7.54
CA LEU A 73 5.64 -0.38 -6.23
C LEU A 73 4.80 0.30 -5.15
N ILE A 74 4.19 -0.51 -4.29
CA ILE A 74 3.63 -0.06 -3.02
C ILE A 74 4.56 -0.57 -1.93
N TYR A 75 5.13 0.32 -1.13
CA TYR A 75 5.99 -0.07 -0.01
C TYR A 75 5.18 -0.74 1.09
N GLU A 76 5.77 -1.74 1.76
CA GLU A 76 5.09 -2.53 2.79
C GLU A 76 4.62 -1.67 3.97
N ASP A 77 5.38 -0.65 4.35
CA ASP A 77 5.04 0.31 5.39
C ASP A 77 3.85 1.24 5.04
N GLN A 78 3.38 1.20 3.81
CA GLN A 78 2.22 1.95 3.31
C GLN A 78 1.00 1.07 3.03
N VAL A 79 1.10 -0.24 3.32
CA VAL A 79 0.01 -1.19 3.14
C VAL A 79 -0.66 -1.44 4.48
N PHE A 80 -1.92 -0.99 4.63
CA PHE A 80 -2.70 -1.06 5.88
C PHE A 80 -3.90 -1.98 5.78
N GLN A 81 -3.93 -2.80 4.74
CA GLN A 81 -4.97 -3.79 4.49
C GLN A 81 -4.37 -5.08 3.95
N TYR A 82 -5.12 -6.16 3.98
CA TYR A 82 -4.68 -7.40 3.35
C TYR A 82 -4.62 -7.21 1.83
N VAL A 83 -3.47 -7.51 1.26
CA VAL A 83 -3.20 -7.41 -0.18
C VAL A 83 -2.61 -8.72 -0.67
N HIS A 84 -3.19 -9.27 -1.73
CA HIS A 84 -2.76 -10.52 -2.35
C HIS A 84 -2.40 -10.32 -3.82
N THR A 85 -1.60 -11.23 -4.35
CA THR A 85 -1.34 -11.29 -5.78
C THR A 85 -2.64 -11.55 -6.54
N GLY A 86 -2.94 -10.73 -7.55
CA GLY A 86 -4.17 -10.76 -8.32
C GLY A 86 -5.20 -9.71 -7.91
N ASP A 87 -5.04 -9.06 -6.76
CA ASP A 87 -5.97 -8.04 -6.30
C ASP A 87 -5.95 -6.82 -7.22
N ARG A 88 -7.14 -6.30 -7.49
CA ARG A 88 -7.35 -5.00 -8.16
C ARG A 88 -7.80 -3.98 -7.14
N LEU A 89 -7.04 -2.91 -7.02
CA LEU A 89 -7.20 -1.89 -6.00
C LEU A 89 -7.18 -0.51 -6.64
N LYS A 90 -7.82 0.45 -6.00
CA LYS A 90 -7.55 1.86 -6.25
C LYS A 90 -6.35 2.30 -5.42
N GLY A 91 -5.50 3.10 -6.02
CA GLY A 91 -4.36 3.69 -5.35
C GLY A 91 -4.04 5.07 -5.88
N TYR A 92 -2.98 5.65 -5.38
CA TYR A 92 -2.59 7.03 -5.67
C TYR A 92 -1.12 7.08 -6.04
N ILE A 93 -0.78 7.93 -6.97
CA ILE A 93 0.61 8.18 -7.38
C ILE A 93 1.33 8.92 -6.26
N SER A 94 2.38 8.34 -5.74
CA SER A 94 3.28 9.02 -4.80
C SER A 94 4.40 9.73 -5.56
N THR A 95 5.12 9.00 -6.41
CA THR A 95 6.23 9.56 -7.18
C THR A 95 6.39 8.79 -8.50
N VAL A 96 6.64 9.50 -9.56
CA VAL A 96 7.14 8.91 -10.82
C VAL A 96 8.66 9.02 -10.80
N ARG A 97 9.33 7.87 -10.80
CA ARG A 97 10.78 7.80 -10.75
C ARG A 97 11.41 8.07 -12.11
N ARG A 98 12.69 8.46 -12.09
CA ARG A 98 13.47 8.66 -13.32
C ARG A 98 13.70 7.36 -14.11
N ASP A 99 13.66 6.21 -13.45
CA ASP A 99 13.80 4.87 -14.05
C ASP A 99 12.48 4.34 -14.66
N GLY A 100 11.44 5.18 -14.74
CA GLY A 100 10.15 4.81 -15.31
C GLY A 100 9.24 4.01 -14.41
N LYS A 101 9.62 3.75 -13.15
CA LYS A 101 8.76 3.10 -12.17
C LYS A 101 7.92 4.11 -11.40
N ILE A 102 6.78 3.67 -10.93
CA ILE A 102 5.84 4.52 -10.19
C ILE A 102 5.75 4.03 -8.74
N ASP A 103 6.07 4.90 -7.79
CA ASP A 103 5.75 4.65 -6.39
C ASP A 103 4.28 4.98 -6.15
N CYS A 104 3.56 4.02 -5.62
CA CYS A 104 2.14 4.13 -5.33
C CYS A 104 1.85 3.97 -3.85
N THR A 105 0.70 4.48 -3.41
CA THR A 105 0.14 4.26 -2.09
C THR A 105 -1.33 3.87 -2.21
N LEU A 106 -1.85 3.10 -1.26
CA LEU A 106 -3.27 2.71 -1.23
C LEU A 106 -4.15 3.77 -0.60
N GLN A 107 -3.58 4.82 -0.08
CA GLN A 107 -4.32 5.91 0.54
C GLN A 107 -3.93 7.25 -0.07
N PRO A 108 -4.85 8.23 -0.10
CA PRO A 108 -4.55 9.56 -0.59
C PRO A 108 -3.29 10.12 0.06
N THR A 109 -2.39 10.65 -0.76
CA THR A 109 -1.08 11.14 -0.30
C THR A 109 -1.21 12.45 0.48
N GLY A 110 -0.38 12.63 1.50
CA GLY A 110 -0.23 13.87 2.23
C GLY A 110 -1.08 13.98 3.49
N GLN A 111 -1.66 15.15 3.70
CA GLN A 111 -2.45 15.51 4.88
C GLN A 111 -3.66 14.60 5.07
N GLN A 112 -4.30 14.20 3.97
CA GLN A 112 -5.47 13.31 3.93
C GLN A 112 -5.22 11.90 4.50
N HIS A 113 -3.98 11.40 4.48
CA HIS A 113 -3.65 10.09 5.05
C HIS A 113 -3.74 10.09 6.58
N ALA A 114 -3.24 11.15 7.21
CA ALA A 114 -3.32 11.28 8.66
C ALA A 114 -4.74 11.64 9.10
N GLU A 115 -5.47 12.42 8.31
CA GLU A 115 -6.89 12.74 8.52
C GLU A 115 -7.75 11.48 8.39
N GLY A 116 -7.53 10.65 7.38
CA GLY A 116 -8.25 9.37 7.22
C GLY A 116 -8.01 8.42 8.39
N PHE A 117 -6.77 8.29 8.87
CA PHE A 117 -6.48 7.45 10.03
C PHE A 117 -6.97 8.08 11.34
N ALA A 118 -7.04 9.40 11.45
CA ALA A 118 -7.61 10.08 12.61
C ALA A 118 -9.08 9.67 12.83
N GLU A 119 -9.88 9.61 11.75
CA GLU A 119 -11.27 9.15 11.85
C GLU A 119 -11.38 7.66 12.24
N VAL A 120 -10.50 6.81 11.70
CA VAL A 120 -10.41 5.40 12.08
C VAL A 120 -10.06 5.26 13.57
N LEU A 121 -9.08 6.04 14.06
CA LEU A 121 -8.68 6.06 15.46
C LEU A 121 -9.80 6.58 16.36
N LEU A 122 -10.51 7.62 15.92
CA LEU A 122 -11.66 8.16 16.65
C LEU A 122 -12.78 7.12 16.77
N GLN A 123 -13.08 6.40 15.69
CA GLN A 123 -14.07 5.32 15.70
C GLN A 123 -13.62 4.19 16.61
N TYR A 124 -12.36 3.77 16.54
CA TYR A 124 -11.78 2.78 17.45
C TYR A 124 -11.99 3.16 18.91
N LEU A 125 -11.73 4.40 19.28
CA LEU A 125 -11.93 4.90 20.65
C LEU A 125 -13.41 4.80 21.07
N LYS A 126 -14.34 5.19 20.20
CA LYS A 126 -15.79 5.08 20.47
C LYS A 126 -16.22 3.63 20.72
N ASP A 127 -15.70 2.71 19.94
CA ASP A 127 -16.05 1.27 20.00
C ASP A 127 -15.38 0.56 21.19
N ASN A 128 -14.31 1.13 21.75
CA ASN A 128 -13.52 0.55 22.84
C ASN A 128 -13.61 1.34 24.16
N GLY A 129 -14.77 1.90 24.47
CA GLY A 129 -15.01 2.57 25.75
C GLY A 129 -14.29 3.90 25.93
N GLY A 130 -13.85 4.51 24.84
CA GLY A 130 -13.22 5.82 24.82
C GLY A 130 -11.74 5.84 25.21
N VAL A 131 -11.09 4.68 25.32
CA VAL A 131 -9.68 4.57 25.74
C VAL A 131 -8.90 3.69 24.76
N CYS A 132 -7.66 4.11 24.45
CA CYS A 132 -6.66 3.29 23.79
C CYS A 132 -5.36 3.32 24.62
N ASP A 133 -4.83 2.14 24.91
CA ASP A 133 -3.59 1.92 25.67
C ASP A 133 -2.31 2.12 24.83
N LEU A 134 -2.38 2.92 23.81
CA LEU A 134 -1.26 3.37 23.00
C LEU A 134 -1.24 4.90 23.00
N GLY A 135 -0.12 5.48 23.46
CA GLY A 135 0.10 6.92 23.52
C GLY A 135 1.28 7.38 22.67
N ASP A 136 1.71 8.60 22.90
CA ASP A 136 2.80 9.22 22.14
C ASP A 136 4.15 8.50 22.31
N LYS A 137 4.39 7.89 23.48
CA LYS A 137 5.63 7.16 23.80
C LYS A 137 5.54 5.65 23.55
N SER A 138 4.40 5.12 23.12
CA SER A 138 4.24 3.70 22.81
C SER A 138 5.21 3.23 21.74
N GLU A 139 5.62 1.96 21.80
CA GLU A 139 6.54 1.38 20.85
C GLU A 139 5.94 1.29 19.45
N ALA A 140 6.78 1.47 18.43
CA ALA A 140 6.34 1.42 17.02
C ALA A 140 5.74 0.08 16.64
N GLU A 141 6.27 -1.02 17.20
CA GLU A 141 5.79 -2.38 16.97
C GLU A 141 4.38 -2.60 17.53
N ASP A 142 4.06 -2.05 18.69
CA ASP A 142 2.73 -2.18 19.29
C ASP A 142 1.67 -1.42 18.49
N ILE A 143 2.03 -0.21 18.04
CA ILE A 143 1.20 0.59 17.13
C ILE A 143 0.96 -0.15 15.82
N LYS A 144 2.04 -0.68 15.21
CA LYS A 144 1.97 -1.43 13.96
C LYS A 144 1.15 -2.70 14.10
N ARG A 145 1.30 -3.42 15.22
CA ARG A 145 0.54 -4.64 15.52
C ARG A 145 -0.95 -4.37 15.62
N ARG A 146 -1.36 -3.27 16.28
CA ARG A 146 -2.78 -2.95 16.52
C ARG A 146 -3.45 -2.28 15.34
N PHE A 147 -2.79 -1.29 14.74
CA PHE A 147 -3.39 -0.41 13.72
C PHE A 147 -2.79 -0.59 12.33
N GLN A 148 -1.71 -1.35 12.19
CA GLN A 148 -0.97 -1.56 10.94
C GLN A 148 -0.49 -0.26 10.28
N VAL A 149 -0.28 0.78 11.08
CA VAL A 149 0.26 2.08 10.66
C VAL A 149 1.64 2.31 11.27
N SER A 150 2.43 3.20 10.64
CA SER A 150 3.69 3.64 11.23
C SER A 150 3.45 4.56 12.44
N LYS A 151 4.40 4.58 13.38
CA LYS A 151 4.36 5.50 14.55
C LYS A 151 4.20 6.95 14.11
N LYS A 152 4.78 7.35 12.97
CA LYS A 152 4.66 8.71 12.41
C LYS A 152 3.21 9.04 12.03
N VAL A 153 2.50 8.11 11.37
CA VAL A 153 1.09 8.26 10.99
C VAL A 153 0.23 8.31 12.24
N TYR A 154 0.46 7.40 13.19
CA TYR A 154 -0.24 7.38 14.47
C TYR A 154 -0.12 8.71 15.20
N LYS A 155 1.10 9.22 15.40
CA LYS A 155 1.35 10.51 16.07
C LYS A 155 0.67 11.69 15.37
N ARG A 156 0.62 11.70 14.05
CA ARG A 156 -0.08 12.76 13.29
C ARG A 156 -1.58 12.72 13.55
N ALA A 157 -2.18 11.53 13.52
CA ALA A 157 -3.61 11.35 13.81
C ALA A 157 -3.96 11.74 15.25
N VAL A 158 -3.15 11.31 16.23
CA VAL A 158 -3.30 11.73 17.64
C VAL A 158 -3.20 13.25 17.75
N GLY A 159 -2.22 13.88 17.09
CA GLY A 159 -2.05 15.33 17.07
C GLY A 159 -3.23 16.07 16.44
N ASP A 160 -3.85 15.52 15.38
CA ASP A 160 -5.04 16.08 14.76
C ASP A 160 -6.25 16.00 15.70
N LEU A 161 -6.53 14.81 16.25
CA LEU A 161 -7.64 14.63 17.19
C LEU A 161 -7.49 15.49 18.47
N TYR A 162 -6.25 15.64 18.94
CA TYR A 162 -5.95 16.53 20.08
C TYR A 162 -6.21 18.00 19.77
N LYS A 163 -5.79 18.49 18.60
CA LYS A 163 -6.07 19.87 18.14
C LYS A 163 -7.57 20.13 17.96
N ARG A 164 -8.32 19.11 17.57
CA ARG A 164 -9.79 19.16 17.46
C ARG A 164 -10.50 19.02 18.81
N HIS A 165 -9.74 18.94 19.93
CA HIS A 165 -10.25 18.76 21.30
C HIS A 165 -11.13 17.49 21.47
N LEU A 166 -10.91 16.47 20.68
CA LEU A 166 -11.68 15.21 20.73
C LEU A 166 -11.06 14.20 21.69
N ILE A 167 -9.77 14.33 21.99
CA ILE A 167 -9.03 13.41 22.87
C ILE A 167 -8.13 14.15 23.84
N THR A 168 -7.80 13.47 24.96
CA THR A 168 -6.65 13.77 25.80
C THR A 168 -5.53 12.76 25.52
N VAL A 169 -4.29 13.17 25.69
CA VAL A 169 -3.10 12.37 25.38
C VAL A 169 -2.23 12.22 26.61
N ASP A 170 -1.99 10.96 27.00
CA ASP A 170 -1.01 10.56 28.00
C ASP A 170 0.19 9.87 27.32
N PRO A 171 1.33 9.69 27.99
CA PRO A 171 2.50 9.05 27.40
C PRO A 171 2.23 7.67 26.78
N LEU A 172 1.37 6.87 27.40
CA LEU A 172 1.07 5.49 27.01
C LEU A 172 -0.42 5.24 26.72
N SER A 173 -1.25 6.27 26.68
CA SER A 173 -2.67 6.13 26.36
C SER A 173 -3.26 7.39 25.75
N ILE A 174 -4.38 7.23 25.07
CA ILE A 174 -5.24 8.33 24.61
C ILE A 174 -6.67 8.07 25.04
N ARG A 175 -7.44 9.13 25.33
CA ARG A 175 -8.82 9.02 25.78
C ARG A 175 -9.72 10.03 25.10
N LEU A 176 -10.95 9.63 24.80
CA LEU A 176 -11.99 10.56 24.34
C LEU A 176 -12.31 11.59 25.42
N VAL A 177 -12.44 12.83 24.99
CA VAL A 177 -13.04 13.89 25.82
C VAL A 177 -14.54 13.66 25.86
N LYS A 178 -15.11 13.67 27.06
CA LYS A 178 -16.57 13.55 27.27
C LYS A 178 -17.27 14.85 26.90
#